data_5267695e1b8357199c275aa581b07f17
#
_entry.id   5267695e1b8357199c275aa581b07f17
#
_cell.length_a   1.000
_cell.length_b   1.000
_cell.length_c   1.000
_cell.angle_alpha   90.00
_cell.angle_beta   90.00
_cell.angle_gamma   90.00
#
_symmetry.space_group_name_H-M   'P 1'
#
loop_
_entity.id
_entity.type
_entity.pdbx_description
1 polymer ?
#
loop_
_entity_poly.entity_id
_entity_poly.type
_entity_poly.pdbx_seq_one_letter_code
_entity_poly.pdbx_strand_id
1 'polypeptide(L)'
;MAFLFIRAVMTADRKDMSYLIAFFGNSGAAAAVGSAFDCIAAGLIRLLFPAVLLIFLKRWKNVPVFPAFISFGVCYPVFILAGIIRSGFDTSDPTLFYIKQGVLYGIFEEGIKLAVLYYLSEHYDRKGFAVSCGIGHCAFEDVGAAFSCFALVGSDSIHPLIFWFNLWASVEGIAFCTALSVLLYCGIRKERMWRMLAAAVVLHAVSNAVGGVFSFSDTIVIVLRTVITAAVCFAAYLFGRDEQVL
;
A
#
# COMPACT_ATOMS: atom_id res chain seq x y z
N MET A 1 -6.18 -10.08 10.06
CA MET A 1 -6.39 -8.61 10.21
C MET A 1 -7.28 -8.07 9.10
N ALA A 2 -6.90 -8.18 7.81
CA ALA A 2 -7.78 -7.72 6.71
C ALA A 2 -9.20 -8.33 6.79
N PHE A 3 -9.34 -9.61 7.12
CA PHE A 3 -10.64 -10.26 7.29
C PHE A 3 -11.46 -9.73 8.47
N LEU A 4 -10.80 -9.34 9.57
CA LEU A 4 -11.46 -8.70 10.72
C LEU A 4 -11.88 -7.26 10.38
N PHE A 5 -11.08 -6.54 9.61
CA PHE A 5 -11.42 -5.20 9.14
C PHE A 5 -12.59 -5.24 8.13
N ILE A 6 -12.53 -6.14 7.15
CA ILE A 6 -13.63 -6.36 6.19
C ILE A 6 -14.90 -6.78 6.94
N ARG A 7 -14.81 -7.67 7.93
CA ARG A 7 -15.94 -8.07 8.75
C ARG A 7 -16.51 -6.91 9.58
N ALA A 8 -15.66 -6.05 10.15
CA ALA A 8 -16.08 -4.86 10.86
C ALA A 8 -16.80 -3.86 9.94
N VAL A 9 -16.29 -3.64 8.72
CA VAL A 9 -16.94 -2.77 7.72
C VAL A 9 -18.24 -3.36 7.21
N MET A 10 -18.30 -4.69 6.98
CA MET A 10 -19.51 -5.39 6.51
C MET A 10 -20.59 -5.54 7.59
N THR A 11 -20.25 -5.44 8.87
CA THR A 11 -21.19 -5.50 10.00
C THR A 11 -21.54 -4.13 10.58
N ALA A 12 -20.92 -3.05 10.08
CA ALA A 12 -21.26 -1.69 10.49
C ALA A 12 -22.72 -1.36 10.14
N ASP A 13 -23.49 -0.94 11.14
CA ASP A 13 -24.89 -0.53 10.94
C ASP A 13 -24.95 0.72 10.05
N ARG A 14 -26.09 0.92 9.37
CA ARG A 14 -26.33 2.09 8.49
C ARG A 14 -26.04 3.43 9.17
N LYS A 15 -26.22 3.48 10.51
CA LYS A 15 -25.88 4.66 11.31
C LYS A 15 -24.36 4.91 11.39
N ASP A 16 -23.57 3.85 11.52
CA ASP A 16 -22.09 3.97 11.59
C ASP A 16 -21.52 4.41 10.26
N MET A 17 -22.09 3.94 9.13
CA MET A 17 -21.74 4.41 7.80
C MET A 17 -22.12 5.87 7.58
N SER A 18 -23.25 6.34 8.12
CA SER A 18 -23.65 7.74 8.03
C SER A 18 -22.74 8.68 8.82
N TYR A 19 -22.20 8.23 9.96
CA TYR A 19 -21.19 8.96 10.73
C TYR A 19 -19.85 9.02 10.00
N LEU A 20 -19.41 7.93 9.36
CA LEU A 20 -18.21 7.93 8.51
C LEU A 20 -18.38 8.86 7.31
N ILE A 21 -19.51 8.82 6.62
CA ILE A 21 -19.81 9.71 5.48
C ILE A 21 -19.93 11.17 5.95
N ALA A 22 -20.56 11.44 7.09
CA ALA A 22 -20.64 12.79 7.66
C ALA A 22 -19.28 13.29 8.14
N PHE A 23 -18.45 12.43 8.71
CA PHE A 23 -17.09 12.73 9.15
C PHE A 23 -16.16 13.09 7.98
N PHE A 24 -16.30 12.39 6.84
CA PHE A 24 -15.51 12.66 5.62
C PHE A 24 -16.17 13.68 4.67
N GLY A 25 -17.50 13.88 4.76
CA GLY A 25 -18.28 14.73 3.84
C GLY A 25 -18.45 16.20 4.26
N ASN A 26 -18.15 16.57 5.51
CA ASN A 26 -18.36 17.92 6.02
C ASN A 26 -17.08 18.80 5.94
N SER A 27 -16.52 18.94 4.75
CA SER A 27 -15.39 19.86 4.49
C SER A 27 -15.78 21.34 4.35
N GLY A 28 -17.01 21.71 4.71
CA GLY A 28 -17.52 23.08 4.61
C GLY A 28 -17.58 23.88 5.91
N ALA A 29 -17.28 23.29 7.08
CA ALA A 29 -17.12 24.04 8.32
C ALA A 29 -15.68 24.57 8.39
N ALA A 30 -15.48 25.78 8.91
CA ALA A 30 -14.18 26.43 9.09
C ALA A 30 -13.11 25.39 9.50
N ALA A 31 -12.24 25.05 8.56
CA ALA A 31 -11.34 23.92 8.67
C ALA A 31 -10.45 24.14 9.88
N ALA A 32 -10.63 23.31 10.90
CA ALA A 32 -9.63 23.21 11.97
C ALA A 32 -8.31 22.82 11.30
N VAL A 33 -7.32 23.69 11.36
CA VAL A 33 -5.98 23.41 10.84
C VAL A 33 -5.41 22.27 11.67
N GLY A 34 -4.92 21.21 11.03
CA GLY A 34 -4.23 20.13 11.69
C GLY A 34 -2.99 20.66 12.44
N SER A 35 -2.60 19.99 13.50
CA SER A 35 -1.50 20.45 14.32
C SER A 35 -0.15 19.86 13.89
N ALA A 36 0.95 20.49 14.28
CA ALA A 36 2.28 19.91 14.15
C ALA A 36 2.37 18.51 14.79
N PHE A 37 1.63 18.30 15.88
CA PHE A 37 1.54 17.01 16.55
C PHE A 37 0.92 15.95 15.63
N ASP A 38 -0.13 16.28 14.87
CA ASP A 38 -0.77 15.36 13.93
C ASP A 38 0.20 14.94 12.80
N CYS A 39 1.03 15.87 12.31
CA CYS A 39 2.06 15.58 11.32
C CYS A 39 3.13 14.63 11.90
N ILE A 40 3.60 14.90 13.11
CA ILE A 40 4.59 14.03 13.78
C ILE A 40 3.99 12.65 14.03
N ALA A 41 2.78 12.57 14.56
CA ALA A 41 2.09 11.31 14.81
C ALA A 41 1.84 10.53 13.50
N ALA A 42 1.44 11.20 12.41
CA ALA A 42 1.29 10.61 11.09
C ALA A 42 2.61 10.03 10.57
N GLY A 43 3.70 10.78 10.66
CA GLY A 43 5.03 10.31 10.27
C GLY A 43 5.51 9.14 11.11
N LEU A 44 5.31 9.18 12.43
CA LEU A 44 5.68 8.07 13.30
C LEU A 44 4.89 6.80 13.01
N ILE A 45 3.58 6.91 12.74
CA ILE A 45 2.79 5.71 12.41
C ILE A 45 3.25 5.06 11.11
N ARG A 46 3.60 5.86 10.09
CA ARG A 46 4.19 5.36 8.85
C ARG A 46 5.51 4.61 9.08
N LEU A 47 6.39 5.11 9.93
CA LEU A 47 7.67 4.46 10.23
C LEU A 47 7.52 3.20 11.08
N LEU A 48 6.64 3.25 12.09
CA LEU A 48 6.60 2.20 13.12
C LEU A 48 5.63 1.07 12.80
N PHE A 49 4.52 1.36 12.11
CA PHE A 49 3.47 0.36 11.89
C PHE A 49 3.93 -0.87 11.10
N PRO A 50 4.68 -0.75 9.98
CA PRO A 50 5.22 -1.92 9.28
C PRO A 50 6.15 -2.77 10.16
N ALA A 51 7.01 -2.12 10.94
CA ALA A 51 7.95 -2.80 11.82
C ALA A 51 7.24 -3.54 12.97
N VAL A 52 6.28 -2.89 13.63
CA VAL A 52 5.47 -3.48 14.70
C VAL A 52 4.67 -4.67 14.16
N LEU A 53 4.04 -4.53 13.00
CA LEU A 53 3.29 -5.61 12.35
C LEU A 53 4.21 -6.80 12.03
N LEU A 54 5.40 -6.57 11.50
CA LEU A 54 6.36 -7.62 11.17
C LEU A 54 6.84 -8.36 12.43
N ILE A 55 7.12 -7.63 13.52
CA ILE A 55 7.49 -8.23 14.81
C ILE A 55 6.34 -9.07 15.37
N PHE A 56 5.10 -8.56 15.29
CA PHE A 56 3.90 -9.28 15.72
C PHE A 56 3.73 -10.57 14.92
N LEU A 57 3.81 -10.51 13.58
CA LEU A 57 3.67 -11.68 12.72
C LEU A 57 4.82 -12.67 12.92
N LYS A 58 6.04 -12.20 13.19
CA LYS A 58 7.16 -13.06 13.57
C LYS A 58 6.86 -13.86 14.83
N ARG A 59 6.31 -13.23 15.86
CA ARG A 59 5.98 -13.88 17.13
C ARG A 59 4.78 -14.82 17.03
N TRP A 60 3.76 -14.42 16.30
CA TRP A 60 2.49 -15.13 16.23
C TRP A 60 2.45 -16.25 15.19
N LYS A 61 3.01 -16.00 14.00
CA LYS A 61 2.96 -16.90 12.84
C LYS A 61 4.33 -17.37 12.36
N ASN A 62 5.38 -17.01 13.08
CA ASN A 62 6.78 -17.29 12.72
C ASN A 62 7.18 -16.81 11.30
N VAL A 63 6.57 -15.70 10.84
CA VAL A 63 6.89 -15.10 9.54
C VAL A 63 8.37 -14.69 9.52
N PRO A 64 9.15 -15.05 8.49
CA PRO A 64 10.56 -14.69 8.40
C PRO A 64 10.71 -13.17 8.22
N VAL A 65 11.67 -12.56 8.96
CA VAL A 65 11.88 -11.09 8.93
C VAL A 65 12.86 -10.68 7.83
N PHE A 66 13.85 -11.52 7.56
CA PHE A 66 14.93 -11.20 6.60
C PHE A 66 14.43 -10.86 5.19
N PRO A 67 13.43 -11.55 4.61
CA PRO A 67 12.88 -11.17 3.31
C PRO A 67 12.32 -9.75 3.25
N ALA A 68 11.78 -9.22 4.36
CA ALA A 68 11.31 -7.84 4.42
C ALA A 68 12.46 -6.84 4.26
N PHE A 69 13.61 -7.09 4.89
CA PHE A 69 14.78 -6.22 4.76
C PHE A 69 15.34 -6.23 3.34
N ILE A 70 15.40 -7.40 2.68
CA ILE A 70 15.83 -7.49 1.27
C ILE A 70 14.87 -6.70 0.39
N SER A 71 13.56 -6.94 0.54
CA SER A 71 12.53 -6.24 -0.25
C SER A 71 12.60 -4.73 -0.06
N PHE A 72 12.75 -4.25 1.19
CA PHE A 72 12.96 -2.84 1.51
C PHE A 72 14.19 -2.26 0.81
N GLY A 73 15.34 -2.94 0.92
CA GLY A 73 16.62 -2.42 0.40
C GLY A 73 16.66 -2.30 -1.11
N VAL A 74 16.08 -3.27 -1.83
CA VAL A 74 16.08 -3.26 -3.31
C VAL A 74 15.11 -2.25 -3.92
N CYS A 75 14.15 -1.74 -3.14
CA CYS A 75 13.26 -0.66 -3.61
C CYS A 75 14.04 0.63 -3.90
N TYR A 76 15.07 0.95 -3.12
CA TYR A 76 15.78 2.22 -3.23
C TYR A 76 16.29 2.54 -4.64
N PRO A 77 17.14 1.71 -5.29
CA PRO A 77 17.63 1.99 -6.63
C PRO A 77 16.50 1.99 -7.68
N VAL A 78 15.47 1.18 -7.48
CA VAL A 78 14.33 1.08 -8.41
C VAL A 78 13.50 2.36 -8.39
N PHE A 79 13.23 2.93 -7.21
CA PHE A 79 12.51 4.19 -7.08
C PHE A 79 13.29 5.39 -7.64
N ILE A 80 14.63 5.40 -7.49
CA ILE A 80 15.46 6.41 -8.13
C ILE A 80 15.32 6.35 -9.66
N LEU A 81 15.42 5.15 -10.24
CA LEU A 81 15.29 4.95 -11.68
C LEU A 81 13.88 5.34 -12.18
N ALA A 82 12.84 4.91 -11.49
CA ALA A 82 11.46 5.29 -11.81
C ALA A 82 11.27 6.82 -11.72
N GLY A 83 11.86 7.48 -10.71
CA GLY A 83 11.83 8.93 -10.55
C GLY A 83 12.51 9.67 -11.70
N ILE A 84 13.68 9.19 -12.18
CA ILE A 84 14.38 9.76 -13.34
C ILE A 84 13.51 9.66 -14.60
N ILE A 85 12.90 8.49 -14.85
CA ILE A 85 12.03 8.30 -16.03
C ILE A 85 10.78 9.18 -15.92
N ARG A 86 10.17 9.25 -14.73
CA ARG A 86 9.01 10.11 -14.48
C ARG A 86 9.29 11.59 -14.74
N SER A 87 10.49 12.07 -14.46
CA SER A 87 10.85 13.49 -14.68
C SER A 87 10.76 13.91 -16.14
N GLY A 88 10.77 12.96 -17.08
CA GLY A 88 10.55 13.20 -18.51
C GLY A 88 9.08 13.18 -18.94
N PHE A 89 8.13 12.97 -18.03
CA PHE A 89 6.71 12.97 -18.40
C PHE A 89 6.18 14.38 -18.62
N ASP A 90 5.43 14.57 -19.71
CA ASP A 90 4.66 15.78 -19.94
C ASP A 90 3.54 15.90 -18.88
N THR A 91 3.44 17.06 -18.26
CA THR A 91 2.46 17.39 -17.21
C THR A 91 1.31 18.26 -17.71
N SER A 92 1.20 18.50 -19.01
CA SER A 92 0.14 19.33 -19.62
C SER A 92 -1.27 18.76 -19.38
N ASP A 93 -1.41 17.44 -19.35
CA ASP A 93 -2.64 16.73 -18.98
C ASP A 93 -2.42 15.97 -17.65
N PRO A 94 -2.98 16.47 -16.54
CA PRO A 94 -2.82 15.82 -15.23
C PRO A 94 -3.35 14.37 -15.20
N THR A 95 -4.47 14.08 -15.86
CA THR A 95 -5.06 12.74 -15.88
C THR A 95 -4.11 11.76 -16.58
N LEU A 96 -3.62 12.13 -17.77
CA LEU A 96 -2.67 11.31 -18.51
C LEU A 96 -1.34 11.15 -17.75
N PHE A 97 -0.88 12.20 -17.06
CA PHE A 97 0.30 12.15 -16.21
C PHE A 97 0.16 11.09 -15.11
N TYR A 98 -0.96 11.07 -14.38
CA TYR A 98 -1.18 10.09 -13.31
C TYR A 98 -1.33 8.66 -13.83
N ILE A 99 -1.95 8.48 -14.99
CA ILE A 99 -2.03 7.16 -15.64
C ILE A 99 -0.63 6.67 -16.02
N LYS A 100 0.17 7.50 -16.69
CA LYS A 100 1.57 7.16 -17.06
C LYS A 100 2.41 6.83 -15.81
N GLN A 101 2.28 7.64 -14.77
CA GLN A 101 2.95 7.42 -13.49
C GLN A 101 2.51 6.10 -12.85
N GLY A 102 1.22 5.81 -12.80
CA GLY A 102 0.68 4.56 -12.24
C GLY A 102 1.23 3.33 -12.98
N VAL A 103 1.25 3.37 -14.31
CA VAL A 103 1.83 2.29 -15.12
C VAL A 103 3.32 2.12 -14.87
N LEU A 104 4.08 3.23 -14.83
CA LEU A 104 5.52 3.21 -14.59
C LEU A 104 5.83 2.55 -13.23
N TYR A 105 5.22 3.03 -12.16
CA TYR A 105 5.44 2.47 -10.83
C TYR A 105 4.94 1.02 -10.74
N GLY A 106 3.79 0.70 -11.31
CA GLY A 106 3.31 -0.67 -11.38
C GLY A 106 4.30 -1.63 -12.02
N ILE A 107 4.94 -1.25 -13.14
CA ILE A 107 5.95 -2.08 -13.80
C ILE A 107 7.19 -2.25 -12.91
N PHE A 108 7.74 -1.15 -12.39
CA PHE A 108 8.98 -1.19 -11.63
C PHE A 108 8.81 -1.88 -10.28
N GLU A 109 7.74 -1.57 -9.55
CA GLU A 109 7.51 -2.10 -8.22
C GLU A 109 7.11 -3.58 -8.24
N GLU A 110 6.19 -3.97 -9.14
CA GLU A 110 5.82 -5.39 -9.25
C GLU A 110 6.92 -6.22 -9.89
N GLY A 111 7.69 -5.63 -10.83
CA GLY A 111 8.86 -6.28 -11.42
C GLY A 111 9.94 -6.60 -10.39
N ILE A 112 10.27 -5.64 -9.52
CA ILE A 112 11.28 -5.88 -8.46
C ILE A 112 10.76 -6.81 -7.37
N LYS A 113 9.47 -6.71 -6.99
CA LYS A 113 8.85 -7.69 -6.07
C LYS A 113 8.95 -9.10 -6.62
N LEU A 114 8.62 -9.30 -7.90
CA LEU A 114 8.75 -10.59 -8.55
C LEU A 114 10.19 -11.10 -8.52
N ALA A 115 11.17 -10.27 -8.87
CA ALA A 115 12.58 -10.65 -8.88
C ALA A 115 13.06 -11.08 -7.47
N VAL A 116 12.68 -10.33 -6.43
CA VAL A 116 13.00 -10.68 -5.04
C VAL A 116 12.34 -11.98 -4.63
N LEU A 117 11.04 -12.15 -4.94
CA LEU A 117 10.29 -13.35 -4.61
C LEU A 117 10.85 -14.59 -5.34
N TYR A 118 11.20 -14.45 -6.61
CA TYR A 118 11.81 -15.52 -7.40
C TYR A 118 13.15 -15.95 -6.81
N TYR A 119 14.05 -14.99 -6.59
CA TYR A 119 15.37 -15.27 -6.01
C TYR A 119 15.28 -15.88 -4.62
N LEU A 120 14.41 -15.35 -3.76
CA LEU A 120 14.28 -15.84 -2.40
C LEU A 120 13.50 -17.17 -2.33
N SER A 121 12.63 -17.48 -3.30
CA SER A 121 11.89 -18.74 -3.31
C SER A 121 12.80 -19.99 -3.39
N GLU A 122 13.99 -19.84 -3.96
CA GLU A 122 15.01 -20.90 -4.01
C GLU A 122 15.68 -21.15 -2.66
N HIS A 123 15.64 -20.18 -1.74
CA HIS A 123 16.36 -20.21 -0.47
C HIS A 123 15.42 -20.27 0.75
N TYR A 124 14.15 -19.90 0.57
CA TYR A 124 13.14 -19.80 1.63
C TYR A 124 11.90 -20.60 1.28
N ASP A 125 11.84 -21.85 1.72
CA ASP A 125 10.60 -22.64 1.67
C ASP A 125 9.85 -22.52 3.01
N ARG A 126 9.43 -21.28 3.34
CA ARG A 126 8.70 -21.01 4.58
C ARG A 126 7.42 -20.25 4.31
N LYS A 127 6.34 -20.70 4.97
CA LYS A 127 5.08 -19.96 5.01
C LYS A 127 5.31 -18.51 5.43
N GLY A 128 4.59 -17.60 4.81
CA GLY A 128 4.62 -16.19 5.16
C GLY A 128 5.82 -15.40 4.61
N PHE A 129 6.74 -16.01 3.81
CA PHE A 129 7.85 -15.22 3.28
C PHE A 129 7.38 -14.17 2.26
N ALA A 130 6.37 -14.47 1.42
CA ALA A 130 5.77 -13.52 0.50
C ALA A 130 5.07 -12.36 1.24
N VAL A 131 4.44 -12.67 2.39
CA VAL A 131 3.87 -11.66 3.31
C VAL A 131 4.97 -10.73 3.81
N SER A 132 6.10 -11.28 4.25
CA SER A 132 7.25 -10.52 4.70
C SER A 132 7.80 -9.59 3.62
N CYS A 133 7.97 -10.08 2.39
CA CYS A 133 8.41 -9.27 1.25
C CYS A 133 7.45 -8.09 0.98
N GLY A 134 6.13 -8.34 1.00
CA GLY A 134 5.13 -7.28 0.78
C GLY A 134 5.16 -6.20 1.86
N ILE A 135 5.33 -6.59 3.13
CA ILE A 135 5.48 -5.63 4.24
C ILE A 135 6.76 -4.80 4.05
N GLY A 136 7.89 -5.43 3.69
CA GLY A 136 9.15 -4.73 3.47
C GLY A 136 9.09 -3.74 2.32
N HIS A 137 8.41 -4.10 1.23
CA HIS A 137 8.19 -3.21 0.10
C HIS A 137 7.38 -1.97 0.51
N CYS A 138 6.21 -2.17 1.14
CA CYS A 138 5.37 -1.08 1.62
C CYS A 138 6.08 -0.22 2.69
N ALA A 139 6.91 -0.82 3.54
CA ALA A 139 7.68 -0.07 4.53
C ALA A 139 8.62 0.96 3.88
N PHE A 140 9.15 0.67 2.68
CA PHE A 140 9.95 1.64 1.92
C PHE A 140 9.11 2.84 1.47
N GLU A 141 7.92 2.61 0.95
CA GLU A 141 6.98 3.69 0.58
C GLU A 141 6.56 4.51 1.79
N ASP A 142 6.27 3.83 2.90
CA ASP A 142 5.88 4.46 4.16
C ASP A 142 7.00 5.36 4.74
N VAL A 143 8.28 5.02 4.55
CA VAL A 143 9.41 5.92 4.90
C VAL A 143 9.33 7.22 4.12
N GLY A 144 9.10 7.17 2.80
CA GLY A 144 8.93 8.38 1.97
C GLY A 144 7.75 9.23 2.41
N ALA A 145 6.61 8.59 2.71
CA ALA A 145 5.41 9.26 3.22
C ALA A 145 5.64 9.89 4.61
N ALA A 146 6.40 9.22 5.49
CA ALA A 146 6.75 9.76 6.81
C ALA A 146 7.57 11.05 6.71
N PHE A 147 8.58 11.07 5.84
CA PHE A 147 9.36 12.30 5.60
C PHE A 147 8.49 13.43 5.07
N SER A 148 7.51 13.12 4.19
CA SER A 148 6.54 14.11 3.71
C SER A 148 5.69 14.68 4.86
N CYS A 149 5.24 13.83 5.80
CA CYS A 149 4.52 14.30 6.98
C CYS A 149 5.39 15.20 7.86
N PHE A 150 6.64 14.84 8.11
CA PHE A 150 7.56 15.67 8.92
C PHE A 150 7.87 17.01 8.25
N ALA A 151 7.95 17.06 6.92
CA ALA A 151 8.18 18.30 6.18
C ALA A 151 7.01 19.29 6.29
N LEU A 152 5.81 18.83 6.65
CA LEU A 152 4.65 19.69 6.89
C LEU A 152 4.63 20.31 8.28
N VAL A 153 5.53 19.91 9.20
CA VAL A 153 5.61 20.52 10.54
C VAL A 153 5.99 21.99 10.41
N GLY A 154 5.13 22.85 10.92
CA GLY A 154 5.27 24.31 10.80
C GLY A 154 4.63 24.91 9.54
N SER A 155 3.93 24.12 8.71
CA SER A 155 3.11 24.62 7.61
C SER A 155 1.78 25.17 8.12
N ASP A 156 1.32 26.29 7.55
CA ASP A 156 0.02 26.89 7.84
C ASP A 156 -1.16 26.16 7.18
N SER A 157 -0.87 25.14 6.34
CA SER A 157 -1.86 24.41 5.53
C SER A 157 -1.94 22.90 5.84
N ILE A 158 -1.84 22.53 7.14
CA ILE A 158 -1.94 21.13 7.55
C ILE A 158 -3.40 20.68 7.47
N HIS A 159 -3.63 19.55 6.74
CA HIS A 159 -4.94 18.95 6.66
C HIS A 159 -5.38 18.41 8.03
N PRO A 160 -6.61 18.70 8.51
CA PRO A 160 -7.04 18.33 9.88
C PRO A 160 -7.13 16.82 10.10
N LEU A 161 -7.24 16.02 9.05
CA LEU A 161 -7.32 14.55 9.11
C LEU A 161 -6.01 13.87 8.71
N ILE A 162 -4.87 14.58 8.68
CA ILE A 162 -3.59 14.04 8.19
C ILE A 162 -3.19 12.76 8.92
N PHE A 163 -3.40 12.67 10.22
CA PHE A 163 -3.12 11.46 11.00
C PHE A 163 -3.96 10.26 10.53
N TRP A 164 -5.27 10.44 10.39
CA TRP A 164 -6.19 9.37 10.00
C TRP A 164 -5.98 8.90 8.58
N PHE A 165 -5.69 9.81 7.65
CA PHE A 165 -5.34 9.46 6.28
C PHE A 165 -4.06 8.64 6.21
N ASN A 166 -3.05 9.01 6.98
CA ASN A 166 -1.79 8.27 6.98
C ASN A 166 -1.91 6.91 7.68
N LEU A 167 -2.69 6.81 8.77
CA LEU A 167 -3.01 5.54 9.39
C LEU A 167 -3.73 4.59 8.40
N TRP A 168 -4.80 5.09 7.76
CA TRP A 168 -5.53 4.32 6.75
C TRP A 168 -4.61 3.91 5.59
N ALA A 169 -3.85 4.83 5.04
CA ALA A 169 -3.01 4.57 3.89
C ALA A 169 -1.86 3.60 4.20
N SER A 170 -1.31 3.60 5.43
CA SER A 170 -0.31 2.60 5.84
C SER A 170 -0.94 1.21 5.96
N VAL A 171 -2.11 1.09 6.57
CA VAL A 171 -2.85 -0.19 6.68
C VAL A 171 -3.24 -0.72 5.31
N GLU A 172 -3.81 0.13 4.47
CA GLU A 172 -4.25 -0.19 3.10
C GLU A 172 -3.06 -0.57 2.23
N GLY A 173 -2.00 0.23 2.22
CA GLY A 173 -0.80 -0.01 1.43
C GLY A 173 -0.11 -1.33 1.79
N ILE A 174 0.05 -1.63 3.10
CA ILE A 174 0.61 -2.92 3.54
C ILE A 174 -0.27 -4.08 3.11
N ALA A 175 -1.59 -3.97 3.26
CA ALA A 175 -2.52 -5.02 2.84
C ALA A 175 -2.43 -5.26 1.33
N PHE A 176 -2.41 -4.20 0.53
CA PHE A 176 -2.30 -4.25 -0.92
C PHE A 176 -0.97 -4.83 -1.39
N CYS A 177 0.17 -4.29 -0.92
CA CYS A 177 1.50 -4.77 -1.29
C CYS A 177 1.72 -6.24 -0.87
N THR A 178 1.23 -6.62 0.31
CA THR A 178 1.30 -8.00 0.79
C THR A 178 0.46 -8.94 -0.08
N ALA A 179 -0.75 -8.54 -0.44
CA ALA A 179 -1.63 -9.34 -1.29
C ALA A 179 -1.04 -9.53 -2.70
N LEU A 180 -0.49 -8.48 -3.32
CA LEU A 180 0.21 -8.59 -4.60
C LEU A 180 1.44 -9.50 -4.51
N SER A 181 2.22 -9.41 -3.43
CA SER A 181 3.38 -10.31 -3.22
C SER A 181 2.95 -11.77 -3.10
N VAL A 182 1.85 -12.06 -2.42
CA VAL A 182 1.27 -13.43 -2.34
C VAL A 182 0.83 -13.91 -3.71
N LEU A 183 0.12 -13.08 -4.51
CA LEU A 183 -0.30 -13.43 -5.86
C LEU A 183 0.89 -13.71 -6.79
N LEU A 184 1.94 -12.88 -6.75
CA LEU A 184 3.16 -13.08 -7.52
C LEU A 184 3.84 -14.40 -7.14
N TYR A 185 3.93 -14.70 -5.84
CA TYR A 185 4.51 -15.95 -5.37
C TYR A 185 3.70 -17.17 -5.78
N CYS A 186 2.38 -17.11 -5.71
CA CYS A 186 1.50 -18.15 -6.26
C CYS A 186 1.72 -18.34 -7.77
N GLY A 187 2.00 -17.24 -8.49
CA GLY A 187 2.36 -17.29 -9.91
C GLY A 187 3.67 -18.03 -10.17
N ILE A 188 4.70 -17.83 -9.33
CA ILE A 188 5.95 -18.58 -9.40
C ILE A 188 5.69 -20.06 -9.16
N ARG A 189 4.96 -20.42 -8.11
CA ARG A 189 4.66 -21.82 -7.75
C ARG A 189 3.84 -22.57 -8.81
N LYS A 190 2.97 -21.87 -9.53
CA LYS A 190 2.07 -22.45 -10.57
C LYS A 190 2.62 -22.32 -11.99
N GLU A 191 3.86 -21.90 -12.17
CA GLU A 191 4.48 -21.66 -13.48
C GLU A 191 3.69 -20.67 -14.35
N ARG A 192 3.00 -19.72 -13.70
CA ARG A 192 2.19 -18.67 -14.34
C ARG A 192 2.70 -17.27 -14.00
N MET A 193 3.99 -17.17 -13.71
CA MET A 193 4.68 -15.97 -13.23
C MET A 193 4.34 -14.72 -14.05
N TRP A 194 4.46 -14.79 -15.38
CA TRP A 194 4.23 -13.64 -16.25
C TRP A 194 2.79 -13.16 -16.28
N ARG A 195 1.82 -14.10 -16.16
CA ARG A 195 0.39 -13.75 -16.09
C ARG A 195 0.08 -13.03 -14.78
N MET A 196 0.63 -13.50 -13.67
CA MET A 196 0.44 -12.87 -12.37
C MET A 196 1.18 -11.54 -12.28
N LEU A 197 2.36 -11.40 -12.91
CA LEU A 197 3.04 -10.11 -13.02
C LEU A 197 2.18 -9.10 -13.79
N ALA A 198 1.67 -9.47 -14.96
CA ALA A 198 0.81 -8.58 -15.74
C ALA A 198 -0.43 -8.14 -14.96
N ALA A 199 -1.09 -9.05 -14.25
CA ALA A 199 -2.23 -8.73 -13.40
C ALA A 199 -1.83 -7.80 -12.23
N ALA A 200 -0.72 -8.07 -11.56
CA ALA A 200 -0.22 -7.24 -10.46
C ALA A 200 0.13 -5.83 -10.92
N VAL A 201 0.81 -5.69 -12.08
CA VAL A 201 1.13 -4.39 -12.70
C VAL A 201 -0.13 -3.59 -13.00
N VAL A 202 -1.15 -4.22 -13.59
CA VAL A 202 -2.42 -3.55 -13.90
C VAL A 202 -3.14 -3.11 -12.63
N LEU A 203 -3.25 -3.98 -11.63
CA LEU A 203 -3.90 -3.66 -10.35
C LEU A 203 -3.17 -2.52 -9.62
N HIS A 204 -1.85 -2.56 -9.61
CA HIS A 204 -1.02 -1.51 -9.02
C HIS A 204 -1.16 -0.18 -9.78
N ALA A 205 -1.09 -0.21 -11.10
CA ALA A 205 -1.26 0.97 -11.95
C ALA A 205 -2.63 1.62 -11.73
N VAL A 206 -3.70 0.82 -11.65
CA VAL A 206 -5.06 1.31 -11.38
C VAL A 206 -5.15 1.93 -9.99
N SER A 207 -4.60 1.27 -8.96
CA SER A 207 -4.61 1.79 -7.59
C SER A 207 -3.91 3.15 -7.49
N ASN A 208 -2.74 3.29 -8.13
CA ASN A 208 -1.99 4.55 -8.15
C ASN A 208 -2.69 5.64 -8.98
N ALA A 209 -3.26 5.29 -10.13
CA ALA A 209 -4.00 6.23 -10.98
C ALA A 209 -5.24 6.78 -10.28
N VAL A 210 -5.98 5.96 -9.51
CA VAL A 210 -7.14 6.39 -8.73
C VAL A 210 -6.77 7.53 -7.79
N GLY A 211 -5.64 7.43 -7.07
CA GLY A 211 -5.19 8.48 -6.16
C GLY A 211 -4.93 9.82 -6.83
N GLY A 212 -4.45 9.80 -8.07
CA GLY A 212 -4.17 11.02 -8.83
C GLY A 212 -5.39 11.56 -9.59
N VAL A 213 -6.10 10.69 -10.31
CA VAL A 213 -7.25 11.09 -11.16
C VAL A 213 -8.42 11.63 -10.32
N PHE A 214 -8.67 11.06 -9.15
CA PHE A 214 -9.76 11.44 -8.24
C PHE A 214 -9.29 12.31 -7.07
N SER A 215 -8.12 12.96 -7.17
CA SER A 215 -7.54 13.81 -6.12
C SER A 215 -8.41 14.98 -5.67
N PHE A 216 -9.51 15.28 -6.40
CA PHE A 216 -10.50 16.26 -6.00
C PHE A 216 -11.45 15.80 -4.88
N SER A 217 -11.43 14.50 -4.52
CA SER A 217 -12.29 13.94 -3.46
C SER A 217 -11.59 12.81 -2.71
N ASP A 218 -11.10 13.10 -1.51
CA ASP A 218 -10.48 12.10 -0.63
C ASP A 218 -11.39 10.91 -0.35
N THR A 219 -12.70 11.14 -0.20
CA THR A 219 -13.67 10.09 0.04
C THR A 219 -13.74 9.09 -1.12
N ILE A 220 -13.76 9.59 -2.38
CA ILE A 220 -13.79 8.73 -3.56
C ILE A 220 -12.49 7.92 -3.63
N VAL A 221 -11.34 8.54 -3.40
CA VAL A 221 -10.04 7.86 -3.40
C VAL A 221 -9.99 6.76 -2.35
N ILE A 222 -10.39 7.06 -1.10
CA ILE A 222 -10.43 6.09 0.00
C ILE A 222 -11.33 4.91 -0.35
N VAL A 223 -12.55 5.16 -0.80
CA VAL A 223 -13.51 4.10 -1.14
C VAL A 223 -12.99 3.22 -2.27
N LEU A 224 -12.57 3.83 -3.38
CA LEU A 224 -12.09 3.06 -4.54
C LEU A 224 -10.84 2.24 -4.21
N ARG A 225 -9.84 2.82 -3.54
CA ARG A 225 -8.63 2.09 -3.14
C ARG A 225 -8.95 0.97 -2.15
N THR A 226 -9.82 1.23 -1.17
CA THR A 226 -10.25 0.18 -0.22
C THR A 226 -10.94 -0.98 -0.94
N VAL A 227 -11.81 -0.71 -1.91
CA VAL A 227 -12.48 -1.76 -2.70
C VAL A 227 -11.47 -2.56 -3.53
N ILE A 228 -10.54 -1.88 -4.21
CA ILE A 228 -9.48 -2.54 -4.99
C ILE A 228 -8.64 -3.42 -4.06
N THR A 229 -8.17 -2.89 -2.94
CA THR A 229 -7.35 -3.61 -1.97
C THR A 229 -8.09 -4.82 -1.39
N ALA A 230 -9.37 -4.67 -1.05
CA ALA A 230 -10.19 -5.78 -0.57
C ALA A 230 -10.32 -6.90 -1.61
N ALA A 231 -10.54 -6.53 -2.88
CA ALA A 231 -10.63 -7.50 -3.98
C ALA A 231 -9.30 -8.23 -4.19
N VAL A 232 -8.17 -7.51 -4.16
CA VAL A 232 -6.83 -8.11 -4.29
C VAL A 232 -6.49 -9.01 -3.10
N CYS A 233 -6.83 -8.60 -1.87
CA CYS A 233 -6.67 -9.43 -0.66
C CYS A 233 -7.51 -10.70 -0.73
N PHE A 234 -8.74 -10.61 -1.23
CA PHE A 234 -9.60 -11.77 -1.41
C PHE A 234 -9.03 -12.75 -2.46
N ALA A 235 -8.57 -12.23 -3.59
CA ALA A 235 -7.88 -13.04 -4.60
C ALA A 235 -6.63 -13.71 -4.02
N ALA A 236 -5.77 -12.95 -3.33
CA ALA A 236 -4.57 -13.49 -2.69
C ALA A 236 -4.90 -14.57 -1.64
N TYR A 237 -5.98 -14.42 -0.89
CA TYR A 237 -6.45 -15.43 0.05
C TYR A 237 -6.88 -16.72 -0.67
N LEU A 238 -7.66 -16.62 -1.75
CA LEU A 238 -8.10 -17.80 -2.50
C LEU A 238 -6.92 -18.55 -3.11
N PHE A 239 -6.02 -17.85 -3.80
CA PHE A 239 -4.86 -18.47 -4.42
C PHE A 239 -3.83 -18.96 -3.38
N GLY A 240 -3.58 -18.18 -2.32
CA GLY A 240 -2.60 -18.51 -1.29
C GLY A 240 -3.01 -19.67 -0.38
N ARG A 241 -4.32 -19.85 -0.15
CA ARG A 241 -4.85 -20.98 0.60
C ARG A 241 -4.54 -22.31 -0.08
N ASP A 242 -4.73 -22.39 -1.40
CA ASP A 242 -4.52 -23.61 -2.16
C ASP A 242 -3.04 -24.01 -2.21
N GLU A 243 -2.13 -23.02 -2.15
CA GLU A 243 -0.68 -23.23 -2.19
C GLU A 243 -0.02 -23.32 -0.80
N GLN A 244 -0.78 -23.27 0.28
CA GLN A 244 -0.25 -23.24 1.66
C GLN A 244 0.77 -22.10 1.91
N VAL A 245 0.61 -21.00 1.20
CA VAL A 245 1.49 -19.81 1.27
C VAL A 245 1.19 -18.96 2.51
N LEU A 246 -0.06 -19.01 3.00
CA LEU A 246 -0.60 -18.25 4.13
C LEU A 246 -0.53 -19.01 5.45
#